data_9af92699955514cc84d4db8efa567c52
#
_entry.id   9af92699955514cc84d4db8efa567c52
#
_cell.length_a   1.000
_cell.length_b   1.000
_cell.length_c   1.000
_cell.angle_alpha   90.00
_cell.angle_beta   90.00
_cell.angle_gamma   90.00
#
_symmetry.space_group_name_H-M   'P 1'
#
loop_
_entity.id
_entity.type
_entity.pdbx_description
1 polymer ?
#
loop_
_entity_poly.entity_id
_entity_poly.type
_entity_poly.pdbx_seq_one_letter_code
_entity_poly.pdbx_strand_id
1 'polypeptide(L)'
;MAGTRESAMRGDGNGTESNSGRLASTGCPDNQRGRAVALASSLSTVGHGAARQPLSPTEDGSRHCYPESICAPRAGTRETAGLWSLIAAPRFAELLSLMADHGVLRKDFNEFEMPEGFDADEVWGVLTTIRRPQAIHYYDVVYTHSHAVDSWFTPTHRLMKTLHDLELSTCAGSRLDAALAERHGRRFIVRTLIEEAVAALECDGLDVDYETARALIAAEQEPASPVERLVVNTHGLLSRIIDEDFARITPELVQSMYEELTAGIDTSKLGTYIPWGDEWPDDPIPRDEALRQICAMAAGELVDPAQHPIVLSQRLICKFWKTAPYPCCNYILGSLLSRLHMKQTGYPAFAYVPSSSITLAWKHGNFTCEGVAAYHESGNVTEFERDWTVYWESCTRLLLTEVRKLEELIFRLKAQDDALLTHLANDHAFNHRQREVLRRAILVPGTTVRIDEHKKRYDLAYSTARQDLTTLVERGMLDMHYEGKAQVFASRREMKSILAKRYGCDGSANR
;
A
#
# COMPACT_ATOMS: atom_id res chain seq x y z
N MET A 1 6.71 -64.47 9.13
CA MET A 1 8.06 -64.72 8.60
C MET A 1 8.78 -63.40 8.71
N ALA A 2 9.54 -63.21 9.76
CA ALA A 2 10.96 -63.43 9.96
C ALA A 2 11.77 -62.43 9.10
N GLY A 3 12.68 -61.62 9.57
CA GLY A 3 13.43 -61.47 10.81
C GLY A 3 14.37 -60.26 10.67
N THR A 4 14.58 -59.51 11.75
CA THR A 4 15.81 -59.45 12.56
C THR A 4 17.09 -59.12 11.79
N ARG A 5 17.91 -58.16 12.21
CA ARG A 5 18.65 -57.85 13.42
C ARG A 5 19.65 -56.68 13.17
N GLU A 6 19.81 -55.75 14.08
CA GLU A 6 20.99 -55.51 14.98
C GLU A 6 22.33 -55.18 14.30
N SER A 7 23.13 -54.20 14.69
CA SER A 7 23.71 -53.75 16.00
C SER A 7 24.60 -52.54 15.77
N ALA A 8 24.58 -51.49 16.56
CA ALA A 8 25.44 -51.16 17.72
C ALA A 8 26.95 -51.00 17.45
N MET A 9 27.49 -49.80 17.78
CA MET A 9 28.51 -49.50 18.79
C MET A 9 29.11 -48.11 18.61
N ARG A 10 28.96 -47.26 19.61
CA ARG A 10 29.95 -46.64 20.52
C ARG A 10 31.14 -45.90 19.93
N GLY A 11 31.36 -44.68 20.44
CA GLY A 11 32.63 -43.98 20.46
C GLY A 11 32.53 -42.60 21.11
N ASP A 12 33.02 -42.49 22.31
CA ASP A 12 33.15 -41.31 23.18
C ASP A 12 34.12 -40.27 22.60
N GLY A 13 33.93 -38.99 22.96
CA GLY A 13 34.93 -37.94 22.71
C GLY A 13 34.50 -36.56 23.21
N ASN A 14 34.90 -36.27 24.43
CA ASN A 14 34.88 -34.99 25.13
C ASN A 14 35.58 -33.87 24.33
N GLY A 15 35.05 -32.65 24.36
CA GLY A 15 35.70 -31.46 23.88
C GLY A 15 34.87 -30.20 24.16
N THR A 16 35.07 -29.63 25.33
CA THR A 16 34.62 -28.29 25.72
C THR A 16 35.36 -27.22 24.94
N GLU A 17 34.66 -26.40 24.19
CA GLU A 17 35.14 -25.06 23.86
C GLU A 17 33.95 -24.08 23.77
N SER A 18 34.07 -23.05 24.58
CA SER A 18 33.23 -21.86 24.66
C SER A 18 33.37 -21.06 23.39
N ASN A 19 32.26 -20.77 22.70
CA ASN A 19 32.27 -19.78 21.64
C ASN A 19 31.10 -18.78 21.79
N SER A 20 31.51 -17.57 22.12
CA SER A 20 30.66 -16.38 22.21
C SER A 20 29.97 -16.11 20.88
N GLY A 21 28.66 -16.31 20.84
CA GLY A 21 27.83 -16.05 19.67
C GLY A 21 27.75 -14.56 19.34
N ARG A 22 28.38 -14.16 18.26
CA ARG A 22 28.09 -12.91 17.56
C ARG A 22 26.71 -13.04 16.93
N LEU A 23 25.81 -12.13 17.29
CA LEU A 23 24.56 -11.88 16.60
C LEU A 23 24.88 -11.44 15.15
N ALA A 24 24.59 -12.31 14.20
CA ALA A 24 24.61 -11.98 12.79
C ALA A 24 23.40 -11.08 12.48
N SER A 25 23.64 -9.82 12.18
CA SER A 25 22.70 -8.92 11.55
C SER A 25 22.45 -9.42 10.14
N THR A 26 21.28 -9.97 9.87
CA THR A 26 20.82 -10.25 8.51
C THR A 26 20.52 -8.92 7.84
N GLY A 27 21.47 -8.41 7.06
CA GLY A 27 21.29 -7.23 6.24
C GLY A 27 20.30 -7.48 5.11
N CYS A 28 19.49 -6.49 4.84
CA CYS A 28 18.73 -6.31 3.60
C CYS A 28 19.64 -6.53 2.38
N PRO A 29 19.20 -7.16 1.30
CA PRO A 29 20.09 -7.43 0.17
C PRO A 29 20.65 -6.14 -0.43
N ASP A 30 21.94 -6.07 -0.48
CA ASP A 30 22.81 -4.92 -0.83
C ASP A 30 22.73 -4.43 -2.29
N ASN A 31 21.67 -4.79 -3.04
CA ASN A 31 21.62 -4.54 -4.48
C ASN A 31 21.10 -3.15 -4.88
N GLN A 32 20.70 -2.31 -3.92
CA GLN A 32 20.24 -0.95 -4.24
C GLN A 32 21.15 0.18 -3.70
N ARG A 33 22.00 -0.10 -2.70
CA ARG A 33 22.95 0.92 -2.19
C ARG A 33 24.02 1.34 -3.18
N GLY A 34 24.36 0.48 -4.15
CA GLY A 34 25.33 0.81 -5.19
C GLY A 34 24.84 1.79 -6.26
N ARG A 35 23.52 1.97 -6.41
CA ARG A 35 22.95 2.83 -7.46
C ARG A 35 22.75 4.29 -7.05
N ALA A 36 22.45 4.56 -5.79
CA ALA A 36 22.26 5.94 -5.33
C ALA A 36 23.57 6.74 -5.24
N VAL A 37 24.72 6.07 -5.00
CA VAL A 37 26.04 6.72 -4.96
C VAL A 37 26.63 6.91 -6.37
N ALA A 38 26.22 6.10 -7.36
CA ALA A 38 26.68 6.22 -8.74
C ALA A 38 26.07 7.42 -9.51
N LEU A 39 24.94 7.96 -9.06
CA LEU A 39 24.30 9.13 -9.66
C LEU A 39 25.00 10.46 -9.35
N ALA A 40 25.78 10.50 -8.27
CA ALA A 40 26.53 11.73 -7.91
C ALA A 40 27.91 11.85 -8.59
N SER A 41 28.44 10.76 -9.21
CA SER A 41 29.77 10.75 -9.80
C SER A 41 29.83 10.66 -11.33
N SER A 42 28.68 10.59 -12.04
CA SER A 42 28.63 10.40 -13.50
C SER A 42 28.50 11.68 -14.33
N LEU A 43 28.87 12.83 -13.79
CA LEU A 43 28.90 14.10 -14.53
C LEU A 43 30.17 14.30 -15.41
N SER A 44 30.96 13.27 -15.61
CA SER A 44 32.13 13.39 -16.48
C SER A 44 32.41 12.11 -17.26
N THR A 45 31.59 11.78 -18.25
CA THR A 45 32.03 11.11 -19.49
C THR A 45 30.81 10.90 -20.41
N VAL A 46 30.68 11.78 -21.38
CA VAL A 46 29.86 11.55 -22.58
C VAL A 46 30.70 10.70 -23.52
N GLY A 47 30.26 9.46 -23.73
CA GLY A 47 30.90 8.54 -24.69
C GLY A 47 29.87 7.58 -25.30
N HIS A 48 29.48 7.86 -26.48
CA HIS A 48 28.94 7.03 -27.59
C HIS A 48 28.52 5.57 -27.27
N GLY A 49 27.26 5.24 -27.59
CA GLY A 49 27.05 3.89 -28.09
C GLY A 49 25.70 3.26 -27.87
N ALA A 50 25.04 3.00 -28.94
CA ALA A 50 23.94 2.07 -29.22
C ALA A 50 22.55 2.70 -29.36
N ALA A 51 22.30 3.10 -30.61
CA ALA A 51 20.97 3.35 -31.15
C ALA A 51 20.10 2.09 -31.04
N ARG A 52 19.01 2.16 -30.30
CA ARG A 52 17.90 1.20 -30.42
C ARG A 52 17.15 1.54 -31.70
N GLN A 53 17.00 0.55 -32.59
CA GLN A 53 16.22 0.68 -33.80
C GLN A 53 14.77 1.01 -33.46
N PRO A 54 14.17 2.01 -34.10
CA PRO A 54 12.73 2.26 -34.01
C PRO A 54 11.98 1.16 -34.77
N LEU A 55 10.90 0.68 -34.21
CA LEU A 55 9.91 -0.14 -34.91
C LEU A 55 9.43 0.63 -36.15
N SER A 56 9.56 0.03 -37.31
CA SER A 56 9.19 0.60 -38.59
C SER A 56 7.70 0.92 -38.65
N PRO A 57 7.29 2.14 -39.05
CA PRO A 57 5.91 2.45 -39.33
C PRO A 57 5.50 1.77 -40.65
N THR A 58 4.33 1.14 -40.65
CA THR A 58 3.62 0.77 -41.86
C THR A 58 3.27 2.02 -42.64
N GLU A 59 3.63 2.06 -43.89
CA GLU A 59 3.29 3.12 -44.85
C GLU A 59 1.76 3.19 -45.03
N ASP A 60 1.13 4.18 -44.45
CA ASP A 60 -0.08 4.75 -45.01
C ASP A 60 -0.02 6.28 -44.87
N GLY A 61 -0.04 6.91 -46.06
CA GLY A 61 0.25 8.32 -46.22
C GLY A 61 -0.94 9.23 -45.94
N SER A 62 -1.14 9.63 -44.71
CA SER A 62 -1.92 10.82 -44.42
C SER A 62 -1.09 11.78 -43.56
N ARG A 63 -0.54 12.79 -44.26
CA ARG A 63 0.11 13.94 -43.63
C ARG A 63 -0.98 14.77 -42.90
N HIS A 64 -1.16 14.56 -41.61
CA HIS A 64 -1.78 15.56 -40.77
C HIS A 64 -0.69 16.43 -40.15
N CYS A 65 -0.75 17.70 -40.51
CA CYS A 65 0.08 18.78 -40.02
C CYS A 65 -0.11 18.91 -38.52
N TYR A 66 0.94 18.65 -37.74
CA TYR A 66 1.06 19.13 -36.40
C TYR A 66 1.06 20.66 -36.41
N PRO A 67 0.43 21.35 -35.46
CA PRO A 67 0.76 22.73 -35.22
C PRO A 67 2.21 22.80 -34.77
N GLU A 68 3.06 23.28 -35.66
CA GLU A 68 4.43 23.71 -35.35
C GLU A 68 4.35 24.95 -34.44
N SER A 69 4.21 24.74 -33.15
CA SER A 69 4.43 25.79 -32.17
C SER A 69 4.75 25.26 -30.78
N ILE A 70 5.71 24.35 -30.71
CA ILE A 70 6.59 24.30 -29.53
C ILE A 70 7.90 24.88 -30.04
N CYS A 71 8.18 26.12 -29.67
CA CYS A 71 9.30 26.91 -30.10
C CYS A 71 10.61 26.12 -29.99
N ALA A 72 11.08 25.59 -31.13
CA ALA A 72 12.50 25.47 -31.30
C ALA A 72 13.08 26.89 -31.27
N PRO A 73 14.08 27.22 -30.44
CA PRO A 73 14.66 28.55 -30.43
C PRO A 73 15.22 28.83 -31.81
N ARG A 74 14.69 29.87 -32.47
CA ARG A 74 15.28 30.40 -33.70
C ARG A 74 16.69 30.85 -33.36
N ALA A 75 17.69 30.22 -33.92
CA ALA A 75 19.09 30.55 -33.74
C ALA A 75 19.39 32.01 -34.15
N GLY A 76 19.39 32.89 -33.18
CA GLY A 76 19.85 34.28 -33.31
C GLY A 76 20.87 34.59 -32.20
N THR A 77 21.97 35.18 -32.53
CA THR A 77 23.12 35.47 -31.64
C THR A 77 22.74 36.34 -30.41
N ARG A 78 21.59 37.01 -30.40
CA ARG A 78 21.03 37.73 -29.25
C ARG A 78 20.31 36.81 -28.26
N GLU A 79 19.61 35.78 -28.72
CA GLU A 79 18.87 34.81 -27.88
C GLU A 79 19.80 33.93 -27.06
N THR A 80 20.91 33.49 -27.63
CA THR A 80 21.90 32.69 -26.89
C THR A 80 22.61 33.46 -25.80
N ALA A 81 22.90 34.77 -26.01
CA ALA A 81 23.46 35.62 -24.97
C ALA A 81 22.49 35.85 -23.78
N GLY A 82 21.20 35.98 -24.08
CA GLY A 82 20.13 36.07 -23.07
C GLY A 82 20.03 34.82 -22.22
N LEU A 83 20.05 33.63 -22.84
CA LEU A 83 19.99 32.34 -22.13
C LEU A 83 21.17 32.15 -21.17
N TRP A 84 22.39 32.49 -21.59
CA TRP A 84 23.58 32.42 -20.70
C TRP A 84 23.50 33.41 -19.56
N SER A 85 22.96 34.60 -19.79
CA SER A 85 22.73 35.61 -18.76
C SER A 85 21.73 35.13 -17.71
N LEU A 86 20.65 34.47 -18.15
CA LEU A 86 19.65 33.84 -17.26
C LEU A 86 20.27 32.74 -16.41
N ILE A 87 20.95 31.77 -17.03
CA ILE A 87 21.52 30.61 -16.32
C ILE A 87 22.62 31.06 -15.33
N ALA A 88 23.37 32.11 -15.65
CA ALA A 88 24.41 32.68 -14.79
C ALA A 88 23.86 33.55 -13.62
N ALA A 89 22.58 33.89 -13.65
CA ALA A 89 21.97 34.69 -12.59
C ALA A 89 21.89 33.91 -11.27
N PRO A 90 22.36 34.45 -10.14
CA PRO A 90 22.28 33.78 -8.83
C PRO A 90 20.85 33.35 -8.49
N ARG A 91 19.87 34.18 -8.80
CA ARG A 91 18.44 33.91 -8.55
C ARG A 91 17.93 32.70 -9.34
N PHE A 92 18.41 32.44 -10.56
CA PHE A 92 18.09 31.29 -11.34
C PHE A 92 18.60 29.99 -10.65
N ALA A 93 19.82 30.02 -10.14
CA ALA A 93 20.38 28.89 -9.39
C ALA A 93 19.60 28.59 -8.10
N GLU A 94 19.10 29.62 -7.41
CA GLU A 94 18.23 29.45 -6.24
C GLU A 94 16.90 28.80 -6.62
N LEU A 95 16.24 29.22 -7.70
CA LEU A 95 15.00 28.62 -8.19
C LEU A 95 15.21 27.17 -8.65
N LEU A 96 16.30 26.87 -9.33
CA LEU A 96 16.64 25.51 -9.72
C LEU A 96 16.88 24.62 -8.50
N SER A 97 17.57 25.11 -7.48
CA SER A 97 17.78 24.40 -6.21
C SER A 97 16.47 24.17 -5.47
N LEU A 98 15.58 25.15 -5.44
CA LEU A 98 14.25 25.04 -4.86
C LEU A 98 13.45 23.90 -5.54
N MET A 99 13.45 23.86 -6.88
CA MET A 99 12.73 22.84 -7.63
C MET A 99 13.39 21.46 -7.58
N ALA A 100 14.65 21.35 -7.20
CA ALA A 100 15.32 20.09 -6.87
C ALA A 100 14.94 19.61 -5.46
N ASP A 101 14.67 20.54 -4.55
CA ASP A 101 14.22 20.20 -3.18
C ASP A 101 12.77 19.72 -3.17
N HIS A 102 11.87 20.42 -3.85
CA HIS A 102 10.46 20.06 -3.96
C HIS A 102 9.83 20.58 -5.27
N GLY A 103 8.73 19.92 -5.67
CA GLY A 103 7.91 20.36 -6.80
C GLY A 103 7.23 21.70 -6.52
N VAL A 104 7.12 22.52 -7.56
CA VAL A 104 6.41 23.80 -7.53
C VAL A 104 5.33 23.76 -8.61
N LEU A 105 4.11 24.20 -8.28
CA LEU A 105 3.05 24.36 -9.26
C LEU A 105 3.31 25.57 -10.15
N ARG A 106 2.97 25.46 -11.43
CA ARG A 106 3.17 26.56 -12.40
C ARG A 106 2.52 27.88 -11.96
N LYS A 107 1.31 27.81 -11.39
CA LYS A 107 0.60 29.02 -10.90
C LYS A 107 1.34 29.69 -9.75
N ASP A 108 1.86 28.89 -8.81
CA ASP A 108 2.54 29.40 -7.62
C ASP A 108 3.93 29.93 -7.97
N PHE A 109 4.50 29.45 -9.10
CA PHE A 109 5.79 29.92 -9.59
C PHE A 109 5.80 31.43 -9.94
N ASN A 110 4.66 31.98 -10.35
CA ASN A 110 4.55 33.41 -10.63
C ASN A 110 4.70 34.31 -9.39
N GLU A 111 4.59 33.74 -8.17
CA GLU A 111 4.75 34.48 -6.91
C GLU A 111 6.21 34.65 -6.53
N PHE A 112 7.14 33.91 -7.17
CA PHE A 112 8.56 34.05 -6.89
C PHE A 112 9.15 35.27 -7.60
N GLU A 113 10.17 35.83 -6.98
CA GLU A 113 10.99 36.86 -7.62
C GLU A 113 11.80 36.25 -8.76
N MET A 114 11.74 36.86 -9.95
CA MET A 114 12.45 36.37 -11.12
C MET A 114 13.83 37.04 -11.25
N PRO A 115 14.79 36.43 -11.97
CA PRO A 115 16.03 37.06 -12.36
C PRO A 115 15.75 38.37 -13.15
N GLU A 116 16.54 39.41 -12.90
CA GLU A 116 16.38 40.73 -13.52
C GLU A 116 16.38 40.63 -15.06
N GLY A 117 15.34 41.19 -15.68
CA GLY A 117 15.17 41.23 -17.14
C GLY A 117 14.51 39.97 -17.77
N PHE A 118 14.03 39.01 -16.93
CA PHE A 118 13.35 37.80 -17.41
C PHE A 118 11.96 37.70 -16.78
N ASP A 119 11.01 37.21 -17.55
CA ASP A 119 9.68 36.91 -17.03
C ASP A 119 9.56 35.45 -16.52
N ALA A 120 8.46 35.16 -15.84
CA ALA A 120 8.23 33.84 -15.23
C ALA A 120 8.07 32.71 -16.27
N ASP A 121 7.58 33.00 -17.47
CA ASP A 121 7.42 32.00 -18.52
C ASP A 121 8.75 31.60 -19.13
N GLU A 122 9.64 32.59 -19.35
CA GLU A 122 11.01 32.34 -19.84
C GLU A 122 11.81 31.51 -18.82
N VAL A 123 11.76 31.91 -17.54
CA VAL A 123 12.48 31.18 -16.46
C VAL A 123 11.95 29.79 -16.30
N TRP A 124 10.62 29.61 -16.27
CA TRP A 124 9.98 28.29 -16.17
C TRP A 124 10.34 27.37 -17.33
N GLY A 125 10.29 27.88 -18.56
CA GLY A 125 10.64 27.09 -19.75
C GLY A 125 12.08 26.57 -19.70
N VAL A 126 13.04 27.39 -19.24
CA VAL A 126 14.43 26.96 -19.08
C VAL A 126 14.60 25.96 -17.94
N LEU A 127 13.96 26.20 -16.76
CA LEU A 127 13.97 25.26 -15.66
C LEU A 127 13.36 23.90 -16.03
N THR A 128 12.25 23.89 -16.76
CA THR A 128 11.60 22.66 -17.26
C THR A 128 12.53 21.92 -18.21
N THR A 129 13.19 22.64 -19.13
CA THR A 129 14.16 22.08 -20.09
C THR A 129 15.35 21.41 -19.38
N ILE A 130 15.83 21.97 -18.26
CA ILE A 130 16.92 21.42 -17.47
C ILE A 130 16.45 20.21 -16.64
N ARG A 131 15.24 20.23 -16.10
CA ARG A 131 14.70 19.19 -15.22
C ARG A 131 14.26 17.95 -15.98
N ARG A 132 13.62 18.11 -17.14
CA ARG A 132 13.01 17.02 -17.90
C ARG A 132 13.99 15.89 -18.28
N PRO A 133 15.23 16.12 -18.71
CA PRO A 133 16.19 15.04 -19.01
C PRO A 133 16.62 14.21 -17.79
N GLN A 134 16.42 14.73 -16.58
CA GLN A 134 16.74 14.08 -15.30
C GLN A 134 15.51 13.46 -14.64
N ALA A 135 14.35 13.63 -15.26
CA ALA A 135 13.07 13.15 -14.74
C ALA A 135 12.88 11.65 -15.02
N ILE A 136 11.99 11.05 -14.27
CA ILE A 136 11.47 9.71 -14.52
C ILE A 136 10.31 9.84 -15.50
N HIS A 137 10.46 9.23 -16.66
CA HIS A 137 9.49 9.30 -17.74
C HIS A 137 8.58 8.07 -17.75
N TYR A 138 7.32 8.28 -18.13
CA TYR A 138 6.38 7.20 -18.35
C TYR A 138 5.35 7.56 -19.41
N TYR A 139 4.88 6.54 -20.12
CA TYR A 139 3.92 6.71 -21.20
C TYR A 139 2.59 6.10 -20.78
N ASP A 140 1.56 6.92 -20.71
CA ASP A 140 0.19 6.47 -20.44
C ASP A 140 -0.62 6.54 -21.73
N VAL A 141 -0.99 5.37 -22.27
CA VAL A 141 -1.96 5.25 -23.36
C VAL A 141 -3.31 4.95 -22.74
N VAL A 142 -4.25 5.85 -22.88
CA VAL A 142 -5.60 5.70 -22.31
C VAL A 142 -6.63 5.44 -23.41
N TYR A 143 -6.38 5.94 -24.63
CA TYR A 143 -7.28 5.86 -25.78
C TYR A 143 -6.59 5.26 -26.99
N THR A 144 -7.34 4.61 -27.87
CA THR A 144 -6.81 3.92 -29.05
C THR A 144 -6.07 4.87 -30.01
N HIS A 145 -6.55 6.10 -30.15
CA HIS A 145 -5.96 7.12 -31.01
C HIS A 145 -5.12 8.15 -30.25
N SER A 146 -4.99 8.03 -28.93
CA SER A 146 -4.07 8.89 -28.21
C SER A 146 -2.63 8.45 -28.51
N HIS A 147 -1.83 9.38 -29.03
CA HIS A 147 -0.39 9.18 -29.02
C HIS A 147 0.06 8.94 -27.59
N ALA A 148 0.99 8.00 -27.40
CA ALA A 148 1.61 7.78 -26.09
C ALA A 148 2.14 9.12 -25.59
N VAL A 149 1.63 9.52 -24.45
CA VAL A 149 1.93 10.82 -23.89
C VAL A 149 3.09 10.69 -22.94
N ASP A 150 4.17 11.43 -23.20
CA ASP A 150 5.32 11.52 -22.33
C ASP A 150 4.98 12.31 -21.07
N SER A 151 4.60 11.60 -20.03
CA SER A 151 4.42 12.13 -18.68
C SER A 151 5.71 11.93 -17.89
N TRP A 152 6.04 12.86 -17.00
CA TRP A 152 7.27 12.81 -16.25
C TRP A 152 7.13 13.39 -14.84
N PHE A 153 8.07 13.07 -13.97
CA PHE A 153 8.24 13.71 -12.67
C PHE A 153 9.71 13.71 -12.25
N THR A 154 10.11 14.73 -11.52
CA THR A 154 11.48 14.85 -11.00
C THR A 154 11.59 14.13 -9.66
N PRO A 155 12.62 13.31 -9.43
CA PRO A 155 12.89 12.70 -8.13
C PRO A 155 13.47 13.74 -7.15
N THR A 156 12.62 14.66 -6.67
CA THR A 156 13.03 15.73 -5.73
C THR A 156 13.49 15.15 -4.39
N HIS A 157 14.23 15.95 -3.61
CA HIS A 157 14.68 15.54 -2.28
C HIS A 157 13.50 15.21 -1.37
N ARG A 158 12.40 15.98 -1.44
CA ARG A 158 11.18 15.74 -0.67
C ARG A 158 10.53 14.40 -1.06
N LEU A 159 10.38 14.12 -2.36
CA LEU A 159 9.82 12.87 -2.84
C LEU A 159 10.67 11.67 -2.41
N MET A 160 11.99 11.74 -2.63
CA MET A 160 12.92 10.67 -2.30
C MET A 160 12.97 10.40 -0.79
N LYS A 161 12.94 11.46 0.03
CA LYS A 161 12.86 11.30 1.49
C LYS A 161 11.57 10.60 1.91
N THR A 162 10.44 11.02 1.34
CA THR A 162 9.12 10.42 1.67
C THR A 162 9.07 8.95 1.25
N LEU A 163 9.59 8.62 0.07
CA LEU A 163 9.69 7.23 -0.40
C LEU A 163 10.59 6.39 0.50
N HIS A 164 11.73 6.95 0.93
CA HIS A 164 12.62 6.26 1.88
C HIS A 164 11.94 6.00 3.23
N ASP A 165 11.22 6.98 3.78
CA ASP A 165 10.46 6.80 5.03
C ASP A 165 9.39 5.71 4.86
N LEU A 166 8.69 5.67 3.71
CA LEU A 166 7.73 4.62 3.37
C LEU A 166 8.38 3.24 3.28
N GLU A 167 9.55 3.15 2.61
CA GLU A 167 10.31 1.89 2.53
C GLU A 167 10.66 1.36 3.91
N LEU A 168 11.25 2.20 4.76
CA LEU A 168 11.66 1.80 6.12
C LEU A 168 10.49 1.28 6.95
N SER A 169 9.30 1.87 6.78
CA SER A 169 8.11 1.47 7.51
C SER A 169 7.45 0.20 6.98
N THR A 170 7.50 -0.05 5.66
CA THR A 170 6.66 -1.07 5.01
C THR A 170 7.41 -2.24 4.38
N CYS A 171 8.75 -2.18 4.30
CA CYS A 171 9.54 -3.28 3.73
C CYS A 171 9.45 -4.56 4.57
N ALA A 172 9.76 -5.68 3.94
CA ALA A 172 9.87 -6.97 4.62
C ALA A 172 10.89 -6.90 5.78
N GLY A 173 10.48 -7.35 6.95
CA GLY A 173 11.26 -7.28 8.19
C GLY A 173 11.27 -5.91 8.88
N SER A 174 10.49 -4.93 8.40
CA SER A 174 10.25 -3.68 9.15
C SER A 174 9.56 -3.95 10.50
N ARG A 175 9.61 -2.98 11.41
CA ARG A 175 8.92 -3.11 12.70
C ARG A 175 7.42 -3.33 12.53
N LEU A 176 6.81 -2.66 11.55
CA LEU A 176 5.39 -2.82 11.24
C LEU A 176 5.12 -4.21 10.68
N ASP A 177 5.89 -4.67 9.69
CA ASP A 177 5.77 -6.01 9.11
C ASP A 177 5.89 -7.10 10.17
N ALA A 178 6.92 -7.03 11.04
CA ALA A 178 7.09 -7.96 12.14
C ALA A 178 5.89 -7.97 13.12
N ALA A 179 5.35 -6.80 13.44
CA ALA A 179 4.19 -6.68 14.32
C ALA A 179 2.90 -7.24 13.67
N LEU A 180 2.76 -7.08 12.35
CA LEU A 180 1.63 -7.60 11.57
C LEU A 180 1.71 -9.11 11.36
N ALA A 181 2.91 -9.67 11.22
CA ALA A 181 3.14 -11.12 11.08
C ALA A 181 2.84 -11.90 12.38
N GLU A 182 2.88 -11.25 13.53
CA GLU A 182 2.47 -11.87 14.80
C GLU A 182 0.98 -12.24 14.76
N ARG A 183 0.60 -13.41 15.32
CA ARG A 183 -0.80 -13.87 15.37
C ARG A 183 -1.78 -12.82 15.93
N HIS A 184 -1.27 -11.89 16.73
CA HIS A 184 -2.04 -10.82 17.35
C HIS A 184 -2.22 -9.62 16.44
N GLY A 185 -1.28 -9.36 15.54
CA GLY A 185 -1.39 -8.29 14.54
C GLY A 185 -2.62 -8.46 13.66
N ARG A 186 -2.89 -9.66 13.20
CA ARG A 186 -4.01 -9.98 12.30
C ARG A 186 -5.39 -9.52 12.81
N ARG A 187 -5.65 -9.57 14.10
CA ARG A 187 -6.94 -9.15 14.65
C ARG A 187 -7.16 -7.63 14.59
N PHE A 188 -6.08 -6.84 14.65
CA PHE A 188 -6.17 -5.39 14.54
C PHE A 188 -6.43 -4.93 13.10
N ILE A 189 -6.13 -5.81 12.17
CA ILE A 189 -6.22 -5.60 10.74
C ILE A 189 -7.66 -5.71 10.24
N VAL A 190 -8.51 -6.53 10.85
CA VAL A 190 -9.89 -6.74 10.40
C VAL A 190 -10.61 -5.41 10.22
N ARG A 191 -10.46 -4.49 11.17
CA ARG A 191 -11.03 -3.14 11.07
C ARG A 191 -10.49 -2.39 9.86
N THR A 192 -9.17 -2.37 9.67
CA THR A 192 -8.52 -1.65 8.57
C THR A 192 -8.90 -2.23 7.21
N LEU A 193 -9.05 -3.56 7.11
CA LEU A 193 -9.52 -4.21 5.88
C LEU A 193 -10.99 -3.90 5.57
N ILE A 194 -11.83 -3.78 6.60
CA ILE A 194 -13.23 -3.34 6.41
C ILE A 194 -13.25 -1.89 5.93
N GLU A 195 -12.49 -1.00 6.58
CA GLU A 195 -12.36 0.41 6.18
C GLU A 195 -11.88 0.53 4.73
N GLU A 196 -10.91 -0.29 4.34
CA GLU A 196 -10.40 -0.34 2.97
C GLU A 196 -11.45 -0.86 1.98
N ALA A 197 -12.16 -1.94 2.31
CA ALA A 197 -13.19 -2.49 1.43
C ALA A 197 -14.30 -1.46 1.19
N VAL A 198 -14.80 -0.81 2.25
CA VAL A 198 -15.80 0.27 2.15
C VAL A 198 -15.29 1.41 1.29
N ALA A 199 -14.08 1.89 1.57
CA ALA A 199 -13.48 2.99 0.82
C ALA A 199 -13.29 2.67 -0.67
N ALA A 200 -12.86 1.44 -0.98
CA ALA A 200 -12.67 1.02 -2.37
C ALA A 200 -14.00 0.92 -3.14
N LEU A 201 -15.06 0.41 -2.49
CA LEU A 201 -16.40 0.39 -3.08
C LEU A 201 -16.90 1.81 -3.38
N GLU A 202 -16.75 2.73 -2.43
CA GLU A 202 -17.18 4.11 -2.59
C GLU A 202 -16.40 4.83 -3.71
N CYS A 203 -15.14 4.48 -3.94
CA CYS A 203 -14.38 4.95 -5.09
C CYS A 203 -14.99 4.49 -6.42
N ASP A 204 -15.56 3.30 -6.48
CA ASP A 204 -16.34 2.78 -7.63
C ASP A 204 -17.80 3.24 -7.64
N GLY A 205 -18.19 4.22 -6.80
CA GLY A 205 -19.52 4.80 -6.75
C GLY A 205 -20.59 3.93 -6.06
N LEU A 206 -20.15 2.95 -5.28
CA LEU A 206 -21.02 2.03 -4.54
C LEU A 206 -21.04 2.41 -3.06
N ASP A 207 -22.23 2.65 -2.51
CA ASP A 207 -22.39 3.09 -1.13
C ASP A 207 -22.70 1.92 -0.19
N VAL A 208 -21.93 1.81 0.89
CA VAL A 208 -22.15 0.88 1.99
C VAL A 208 -21.62 1.49 3.28
N ASP A 209 -22.41 1.50 4.34
CA ASP A 209 -21.95 2.01 5.61
C ASP A 209 -21.02 1.00 6.33
N TYR A 210 -20.13 1.56 7.17
CA TYR A 210 -19.13 0.77 7.88
C TYR A 210 -19.75 -0.27 8.84
N GLU A 211 -20.86 0.05 9.51
CA GLU A 211 -21.46 -0.89 10.48
C GLU A 211 -22.11 -2.08 9.76
N THR A 212 -22.73 -1.86 8.60
CA THR A 212 -23.22 -2.94 7.73
C THR A 212 -22.05 -3.82 7.25
N ALA A 213 -20.98 -3.24 6.72
CA ALA A 213 -19.79 -3.98 6.30
C ALA A 213 -19.16 -4.77 7.46
N ARG A 214 -19.10 -4.17 8.64
CA ARG A 214 -18.62 -4.83 9.86
C ARG A 214 -19.51 -5.99 10.29
N ALA A 215 -20.82 -5.84 10.20
CA ALA A 215 -21.77 -6.92 10.55
C ALA A 215 -21.63 -8.11 9.59
N LEU A 216 -21.50 -7.85 8.30
CA LEU A 216 -21.29 -8.88 7.27
C LEU A 216 -20.01 -9.69 7.52
N ILE A 217 -18.90 -8.99 7.83
CA ILE A 217 -17.57 -9.61 7.94
C ILE A 217 -17.35 -10.20 9.35
N ALA A 218 -17.64 -9.45 10.41
CA ALA A 218 -17.34 -9.86 11.79
C ALA A 218 -18.40 -10.75 12.43
N ALA A 219 -19.66 -10.68 11.98
CA ALA A 219 -20.77 -11.49 12.45
C ALA A 219 -21.22 -12.56 11.46
N GLU A 220 -20.51 -12.70 10.33
CA GLU A 220 -20.80 -13.68 9.27
C GLU A 220 -22.27 -13.64 8.80
N GLN A 221 -22.83 -12.42 8.69
CA GLN A 221 -24.18 -12.25 8.19
C GLN A 221 -24.26 -12.54 6.70
N GLU A 222 -25.34 -13.17 6.25
CA GLU A 222 -25.58 -13.38 4.83
C GLU A 222 -25.88 -12.05 4.14
N PRO A 223 -25.16 -11.70 3.05
CA PRO A 223 -25.39 -10.48 2.30
C PRO A 223 -26.75 -10.50 1.60
N ALA A 224 -27.53 -9.43 1.78
CA ALA A 224 -28.88 -9.26 1.26
C ALA A 224 -28.91 -8.54 -0.11
N SER A 225 -27.82 -7.88 -0.50
CA SER A 225 -27.72 -7.10 -1.74
C SER A 225 -26.46 -7.42 -2.55
N PRO A 226 -26.40 -7.09 -3.85
CA PRO A 226 -25.18 -7.18 -4.65
C PRO A 226 -24.00 -6.41 -4.07
N VAL A 227 -24.25 -5.19 -3.53
CA VAL A 227 -23.21 -4.35 -2.90
C VAL A 227 -22.68 -5.01 -1.63
N GLU A 228 -23.54 -5.54 -0.78
CA GLU A 228 -23.13 -6.28 0.41
C GLU A 228 -22.32 -7.54 0.08
N ARG A 229 -22.70 -8.27 -0.97
CA ARG A 229 -21.93 -9.42 -1.47
C ARG A 229 -20.54 -8.96 -1.94
N LEU A 230 -20.47 -7.82 -2.62
CA LEU A 230 -19.21 -7.25 -3.09
C LEU A 230 -18.29 -6.87 -1.93
N VAL A 231 -18.82 -6.35 -0.80
CA VAL A 231 -18.03 -6.10 0.43
C VAL A 231 -17.37 -7.39 0.92
N VAL A 232 -18.16 -8.47 1.02
CA VAL A 232 -17.64 -9.79 1.48
C VAL A 232 -16.56 -10.32 0.54
N ASN A 233 -16.81 -10.27 -0.77
CA ASN A 233 -15.86 -10.72 -1.77
C ASN A 233 -14.56 -9.87 -1.77
N THR A 234 -14.68 -8.56 -1.67
CA THR A 234 -13.54 -7.63 -1.58
C THR A 234 -12.69 -7.92 -0.35
N HIS A 235 -13.33 -8.07 0.82
CA HIS A 235 -12.62 -8.44 2.06
C HIS A 235 -11.96 -9.82 1.95
N GLY A 236 -12.62 -10.78 1.30
CA GLY A 236 -12.07 -12.12 1.03
C GLY A 236 -10.78 -12.05 0.21
N LEU A 237 -10.80 -11.31 -0.90
CA LEU A 237 -9.62 -11.09 -1.75
C LEU A 237 -8.50 -10.34 -1.03
N LEU A 238 -8.82 -9.29 -0.25
CA LEU A 238 -7.84 -8.59 0.58
C LEU A 238 -7.15 -9.55 1.56
N SER A 239 -7.92 -10.42 2.22
CA SER A 239 -7.40 -11.41 3.16
C SER A 239 -6.50 -12.43 2.45
N ARG A 240 -6.89 -12.90 1.25
CA ARG A 240 -6.08 -13.81 0.45
C ARG A 240 -4.78 -13.18 -0.02
N ILE A 241 -4.78 -11.92 -0.46
CA ILE A 241 -3.55 -11.20 -0.84
C ILE A 241 -2.56 -11.16 0.33
N ILE A 242 -3.07 -11.03 1.55
CA ILE A 242 -2.24 -11.04 2.76
C ILE A 242 -1.68 -12.43 3.05
N ASP A 243 -2.52 -13.44 3.02
CA ASP A 243 -2.22 -14.78 3.53
C ASP A 243 -1.55 -15.72 2.52
N GLU A 244 -1.78 -15.51 1.22
CA GLU A 244 -1.33 -16.39 0.15
C GLU A 244 -0.23 -15.73 -0.70
N ASP A 245 0.64 -16.57 -1.26
CA ASP A 245 1.60 -16.14 -2.27
C ASP A 245 1.00 -16.32 -3.67
N PHE A 246 0.75 -15.20 -4.32
CA PHE A 246 0.26 -15.19 -5.69
C PHE A 246 1.40 -15.28 -6.69
N ALA A 247 1.12 -15.91 -7.82
CA ALA A 247 1.99 -15.87 -8.98
C ALA A 247 2.13 -14.42 -9.52
N ARG A 248 3.02 -14.23 -10.51
CA ARG A 248 3.16 -12.96 -11.23
C ARG A 248 1.78 -12.45 -11.71
N ILE A 249 1.59 -11.14 -11.68
CA ILE A 249 0.38 -10.49 -12.21
C ILE A 249 0.32 -10.71 -13.72
N THR A 250 -0.68 -11.47 -14.16
CA THR A 250 -0.98 -11.78 -15.58
C THR A 250 -2.43 -11.46 -15.88
N PRO A 251 -2.81 -11.32 -17.17
CA PRO A 251 -4.22 -11.13 -17.55
C PRO A 251 -5.16 -12.22 -17.00
N GLU A 252 -4.70 -13.47 -16.93
CA GLU A 252 -5.48 -14.59 -16.40
C GLU A 252 -5.71 -14.46 -14.89
N LEU A 253 -4.68 -14.04 -14.14
CA LEU A 253 -4.81 -13.77 -12.70
C LEU A 253 -5.78 -12.61 -12.46
N VAL A 254 -5.65 -11.53 -13.21
CA VAL A 254 -6.55 -10.37 -13.12
C VAL A 254 -7.99 -10.78 -13.42
N GLN A 255 -8.20 -11.58 -14.46
CA GLN A 255 -9.51 -12.14 -14.81
C GLN A 255 -10.08 -13.01 -13.68
N SER A 256 -9.28 -13.91 -13.12
CA SER A 256 -9.69 -14.75 -11.99
C SER A 256 -10.07 -13.94 -10.76
N MET A 257 -9.31 -12.89 -10.46
CA MET A 257 -9.64 -11.97 -9.35
C MET A 257 -10.94 -11.20 -9.61
N TYR A 258 -11.20 -10.80 -10.84
CA TYR A 258 -12.46 -10.16 -11.21
C TYR A 258 -13.65 -11.12 -11.07
N GLU A 259 -13.51 -12.36 -11.51
CA GLU A 259 -14.53 -13.39 -11.38
C GLU A 259 -14.84 -13.73 -9.91
N GLU A 260 -13.83 -13.81 -9.07
CA GLU A 260 -14.00 -14.00 -7.63
C GLU A 260 -14.64 -12.77 -6.97
N LEU A 261 -14.21 -11.56 -7.35
CA LEU A 261 -14.77 -10.30 -6.85
C LEU A 261 -16.27 -10.19 -7.16
N THR A 262 -16.68 -10.63 -8.34
CA THR A 262 -18.08 -10.57 -8.82
C THR A 262 -18.86 -11.87 -8.61
N ALA A 263 -18.29 -12.85 -7.91
CA ALA A 263 -18.94 -14.14 -7.68
C ALA A 263 -20.29 -13.98 -6.96
N GLY A 264 -21.33 -14.57 -7.55
CA GLY A 264 -22.70 -14.51 -7.02
C GLY A 264 -23.40 -13.15 -7.18
N ILE A 265 -22.84 -12.26 -8.02
CA ILE A 265 -23.37 -10.91 -8.26
C ILE A 265 -23.84 -10.80 -9.72
N ASP A 266 -25.04 -10.26 -9.90
CA ASP A 266 -25.48 -9.74 -11.18
C ASP A 266 -24.87 -8.37 -11.39
N THR A 267 -23.77 -8.31 -12.14
CA THR A 267 -22.98 -7.09 -12.37
C THR A 267 -23.77 -5.98 -13.05
N SER A 268 -24.84 -6.30 -13.78
CA SER A 268 -25.70 -5.29 -14.39
C SER A 268 -26.42 -4.40 -13.36
N LYS A 269 -26.52 -4.87 -12.11
CA LYS A 269 -27.14 -4.16 -10.99
C LYS A 269 -26.19 -3.24 -10.23
N LEU A 270 -24.88 -3.36 -10.48
CA LEU A 270 -23.87 -2.50 -9.81
C LEU A 270 -23.72 -1.13 -10.48
N GLY A 271 -24.23 -1.00 -11.73
CA GLY A 271 -23.97 0.18 -12.55
C GLY A 271 -22.55 0.24 -13.07
N THR A 272 -22.31 1.15 -14.00
CA THR A 272 -20.97 1.45 -14.51
C THR A 272 -20.55 2.78 -13.94
N TYR A 273 -19.52 2.78 -13.11
CA TYR A 273 -18.90 4.02 -12.62
C TYR A 273 -17.91 4.51 -13.66
N ILE A 274 -18.14 5.74 -14.15
CA ILE A 274 -17.25 6.42 -15.10
C ILE A 274 -16.54 7.53 -14.33
N PRO A 275 -15.21 7.44 -14.10
CA PRO A 275 -14.47 8.42 -13.31
C PRO A 275 -14.46 9.84 -13.91
N TRP A 276 -14.79 9.97 -15.17
CA TRP A 276 -14.76 11.21 -15.94
C TRP A 276 -16.16 11.86 -16.13
N GLY A 277 -17.19 11.39 -15.43
CA GLY A 277 -18.57 11.84 -15.64
C GLY A 277 -19.10 11.40 -17.01
N ASP A 278 -19.78 12.32 -17.71
CA ASP A 278 -20.36 12.05 -19.04
C ASP A 278 -19.33 12.07 -20.18
N GLU A 279 -18.06 12.35 -19.89
CA GLU A 279 -16.96 12.44 -20.86
C GLU A 279 -16.22 11.09 -21.02
N TRP A 280 -16.96 10.00 -21.31
CA TRP A 280 -16.31 8.77 -21.73
C TRP A 280 -15.64 8.99 -23.09
N PRO A 281 -14.39 8.55 -23.27
CA PRO A 281 -13.73 8.68 -24.55
C PRO A 281 -14.51 7.97 -25.65
N ASP A 282 -14.65 8.62 -26.80
CA ASP A 282 -15.32 8.07 -27.98
C ASP A 282 -14.67 6.76 -28.48
N ASP A 283 -13.43 6.50 -28.09
CA ASP A 283 -12.66 5.34 -28.54
C ASP A 283 -11.73 4.81 -27.42
N PRO A 284 -12.28 4.08 -26.43
CA PRO A 284 -11.48 3.47 -25.35
C PRO A 284 -10.60 2.37 -25.93
N ILE A 285 -9.42 2.17 -25.32
CA ILE A 285 -8.57 1.03 -25.70
C ILE A 285 -9.29 -0.29 -25.43
N PRO A 286 -9.11 -1.31 -26.32
CA PRO A 286 -9.71 -2.62 -26.12
C PRO A 286 -9.28 -3.22 -24.77
N ARG A 287 -10.20 -3.95 -24.13
CA ARG A 287 -9.97 -4.60 -22.83
C ARG A 287 -8.67 -5.38 -22.77
N ASP A 288 -8.42 -6.24 -23.76
CA ASP A 288 -7.24 -7.12 -23.77
C ASP A 288 -5.95 -6.32 -23.84
N GLU A 289 -5.97 -5.20 -24.59
CA GLU A 289 -4.85 -4.28 -24.67
C GLU A 289 -4.64 -3.53 -23.35
N ALA A 290 -5.71 -3.07 -22.68
CA ALA A 290 -5.64 -2.46 -21.36
C ALA A 290 -5.01 -3.42 -20.35
N LEU A 291 -5.48 -4.67 -20.29
CA LEU A 291 -4.95 -5.69 -19.39
C LEU A 291 -3.48 -6.03 -19.69
N ARG A 292 -3.13 -6.14 -20.99
CA ARG A 292 -1.74 -6.36 -21.40
C ARG A 292 -0.82 -5.24 -20.89
N GLN A 293 -1.22 -3.98 -21.06
CA GLN A 293 -0.43 -2.84 -20.59
C GLN A 293 -0.31 -2.81 -19.06
N ILE A 294 -1.38 -3.07 -18.34
CA ILE A 294 -1.38 -3.11 -16.87
C ILE A 294 -0.43 -4.20 -16.37
N CYS A 295 -0.51 -5.41 -16.94
CA CYS A 295 0.36 -6.51 -16.55
C CYS A 295 1.83 -6.25 -16.91
N ALA A 296 2.09 -5.65 -18.08
CA ALA A 296 3.44 -5.25 -18.48
C ALA A 296 4.03 -4.17 -17.56
N MET A 297 3.19 -3.20 -17.11
CA MET A 297 3.59 -2.23 -16.09
C MET A 297 3.94 -2.92 -14.76
N ALA A 298 3.06 -3.80 -14.27
CA ALA A 298 3.32 -4.54 -13.03
C ALA A 298 4.58 -5.41 -13.10
N ALA A 299 4.93 -5.87 -14.31
CA ALA A 299 6.14 -6.62 -14.58
C ALA A 299 7.42 -5.76 -14.71
N GLY A 300 7.28 -4.43 -14.72
CA GLY A 300 8.39 -3.50 -14.95
C GLY A 300 8.82 -3.36 -16.41
N GLU A 301 8.01 -3.85 -17.35
CA GLU A 301 8.36 -3.85 -18.80
C GLU A 301 8.07 -2.49 -19.47
N LEU A 302 7.04 -1.77 -19.00
CA LEU A 302 6.61 -0.47 -19.54
C LEU A 302 6.89 0.68 -18.56
N VAL A 303 7.95 0.58 -17.77
CA VAL A 303 8.30 1.58 -16.76
C VAL A 303 9.77 1.92 -16.82
N ASP A 304 10.09 3.16 -16.44
CA ASP A 304 11.47 3.57 -16.22
C ASP A 304 12.08 2.73 -15.08
N PRO A 305 13.26 2.12 -15.26
CA PRO A 305 13.92 1.35 -14.19
C PRO A 305 14.21 2.13 -12.91
N ALA A 306 14.25 3.46 -12.99
CA ALA A 306 14.41 4.33 -11.83
C ALA A 306 13.10 4.58 -11.07
N GLN A 307 11.96 4.15 -11.61
CA GLN A 307 10.69 4.36 -10.96
C GLN A 307 10.53 3.49 -9.71
N HIS A 308 10.22 4.14 -8.59
CA HIS A 308 10.02 3.46 -7.32
C HIS A 308 8.76 2.58 -7.32
N PRO A 309 8.81 1.33 -6.78
CA PRO A 309 7.65 0.43 -6.73
C PRO A 309 6.39 1.03 -6.09
N ILE A 310 6.55 1.87 -5.06
CA ILE A 310 5.41 2.56 -4.41
C ILE A 310 4.70 3.50 -5.40
N VAL A 311 5.43 4.27 -6.20
CA VAL A 311 4.84 5.12 -7.24
C VAL A 311 4.17 4.27 -8.30
N LEU A 312 4.83 3.19 -8.74
CA LEU A 312 4.27 2.26 -9.72
C LEU A 312 2.97 1.63 -9.23
N SER A 313 2.89 1.23 -7.96
CA SER A 313 1.68 0.65 -7.38
C SER A 313 0.47 1.60 -7.45
N GLN A 314 0.69 2.89 -7.20
CA GLN A 314 -0.36 3.91 -7.32
C GLN A 314 -0.74 4.16 -8.79
N ARG A 315 0.22 4.10 -9.71
CA ARG A 315 -0.05 4.18 -11.15
C ARG A 315 -0.90 3.00 -11.64
N LEU A 316 -0.75 1.80 -11.07
CA LEU A 316 -1.60 0.65 -11.41
C LEU A 316 -3.07 0.94 -11.09
N ILE A 317 -3.37 1.55 -9.93
CA ILE A 317 -4.74 1.97 -9.58
C ILE A 317 -5.26 2.96 -10.62
N CYS A 318 -4.50 4.03 -10.87
CA CYS A 318 -4.89 5.05 -11.84
C CYS A 318 -5.12 4.48 -13.24
N LYS A 319 -4.25 3.56 -13.68
CA LYS A 319 -4.36 2.94 -15.01
C LYS A 319 -5.62 2.09 -15.11
N PHE A 320 -5.90 1.25 -14.11
CA PHE A 320 -7.12 0.44 -14.05
C PHE A 320 -8.37 1.32 -14.10
N TRP A 321 -8.39 2.34 -13.27
CA TRP A 321 -9.52 3.25 -13.16
C TRP A 321 -9.76 4.01 -14.47
N LYS A 322 -8.69 4.53 -15.10
CA LYS A 322 -8.76 5.29 -16.34
C LYS A 322 -9.14 4.46 -17.55
N THR A 323 -8.67 3.24 -17.66
CA THR A 323 -8.94 2.38 -18.82
C THR A 323 -10.22 1.57 -18.69
N ALA A 324 -10.73 1.43 -17.45
CA ALA A 324 -11.96 0.71 -17.10
C ALA A 324 -12.17 -0.59 -17.91
N PRO A 325 -11.24 -1.58 -17.85
CA PRO A 325 -11.31 -2.78 -18.70
C PRO A 325 -12.50 -3.67 -18.39
N TYR A 326 -13.17 -3.46 -17.26
CA TYR A 326 -14.36 -4.22 -16.86
C TYR A 326 -15.59 -3.32 -16.74
N PRO A 327 -16.80 -3.88 -16.82
CA PRO A 327 -18.04 -3.12 -16.69
C PRO A 327 -18.21 -2.43 -15.34
N CYS A 328 -17.60 -2.98 -14.27
CA CYS A 328 -17.69 -2.45 -12.91
C CYS A 328 -16.44 -2.85 -12.10
N CYS A 329 -16.31 -2.30 -10.90
CA CYS A 329 -15.28 -2.68 -9.91
C CYS A 329 -13.83 -2.43 -10.35
N ASN A 330 -13.60 -1.48 -11.26
CA ASN A 330 -12.27 -1.22 -11.79
C ASN A 330 -11.34 -0.58 -10.76
N TYR A 331 -11.83 0.32 -9.90
CA TYR A 331 -11.04 0.88 -8.83
C TYR A 331 -10.68 -0.19 -7.77
N ILE A 332 -11.68 -0.99 -7.36
CA ILE A 332 -11.46 -2.08 -6.39
C ILE A 332 -10.37 -3.02 -6.90
N LEU A 333 -10.48 -3.46 -8.15
CA LEU A 333 -9.51 -4.39 -8.74
C LEU A 333 -8.11 -3.76 -8.86
N GLY A 334 -8.01 -2.49 -9.27
CA GLY A 334 -6.75 -1.74 -9.29
C GLY A 334 -6.11 -1.61 -7.91
N SER A 335 -6.91 -1.37 -6.87
CA SER A 335 -6.48 -1.33 -5.47
C SER A 335 -5.95 -2.66 -4.98
N LEU A 336 -6.63 -3.77 -5.30
CA LEU A 336 -6.18 -5.14 -4.98
C LEU A 336 -4.84 -5.47 -5.66
N LEU A 337 -4.71 -5.15 -6.95
CA LEU A 337 -3.48 -5.40 -7.72
C LEU A 337 -2.31 -4.54 -7.24
N SER A 338 -2.58 -3.30 -6.83
CA SER A 338 -1.57 -2.42 -6.22
C SER A 338 -0.97 -3.07 -4.96
N ARG A 339 -1.80 -3.63 -4.09
CA ARG A 339 -1.35 -4.33 -2.87
C ARG A 339 -0.57 -5.60 -3.18
N LEU A 340 -1.08 -6.37 -4.14
CA LEU A 340 -0.38 -7.57 -4.60
C LEU A 340 1.01 -7.23 -5.16
N HIS A 341 1.09 -6.19 -5.99
CA HIS A 341 2.35 -5.70 -6.53
C HIS A 341 3.31 -5.26 -5.42
N MET A 342 2.83 -4.51 -4.42
CA MET A 342 3.64 -4.08 -3.29
C MET A 342 4.18 -5.27 -2.50
N LYS A 343 3.36 -6.28 -2.22
CA LYS A 343 3.80 -7.51 -1.54
C LYS A 343 4.88 -8.23 -2.37
N GLN A 344 4.69 -8.37 -3.69
CA GLN A 344 5.64 -9.03 -4.60
C GLN A 344 6.96 -8.27 -4.76
N THR A 345 6.96 -6.96 -4.56
CA THR A 345 8.14 -6.10 -4.65
C THR A 345 8.85 -5.86 -3.32
N GLY A 346 8.43 -6.56 -2.25
CA GLY A 346 9.13 -6.55 -0.96
C GLY A 346 8.57 -5.61 0.10
N TYR A 347 7.33 -5.15 -0.07
CA TYR A 347 6.64 -4.26 0.88
C TYR A 347 5.35 -4.91 1.44
N PRO A 348 5.43 -6.05 2.15
CA PRO A 348 4.25 -6.80 2.58
C PRO A 348 3.35 -6.03 3.54
N ALA A 349 3.91 -5.16 4.39
CA ALA A 349 3.12 -4.34 5.30
C ALA A 349 2.18 -3.37 4.57
N PHE A 350 2.48 -3.03 3.32
CA PHE A 350 1.64 -2.14 2.51
C PHE A 350 0.26 -2.74 2.18
N ALA A 351 0.13 -4.07 2.19
CA ALA A 351 -1.15 -4.75 1.98
C ALA A 351 -2.21 -4.35 3.02
N TYR A 352 -1.78 -3.83 4.17
CA TYR A 352 -2.65 -3.43 5.28
C TYR A 352 -2.93 -1.91 5.33
N VAL A 353 -2.30 -1.12 4.47
CA VAL A 353 -2.47 0.34 4.46
C VAL A 353 -3.80 0.70 3.79
N PRO A 354 -4.70 1.48 4.43
CA PRO A 354 -5.99 1.87 3.86
C PRO A 354 -5.82 2.95 2.78
N SER A 355 -5.22 2.60 1.65
CA SER A 355 -4.85 3.56 0.60
C SER A 355 -6.04 4.13 -0.17
N SER A 356 -7.19 3.44 -0.22
CA SER A 356 -8.40 3.93 -0.87
C SER A 356 -9.01 5.13 -0.15
N SER A 357 -8.77 5.28 1.16
CA SER A 357 -9.18 6.46 1.94
C SER A 357 -8.58 7.77 1.39
N ILE A 358 -7.40 7.69 0.76
CA ILE A 358 -6.75 8.85 0.12
C ILE A 358 -7.56 9.32 -1.08
N THR A 359 -7.98 8.40 -1.94
CA THR A 359 -8.81 8.70 -3.11
C THR A 359 -10.19 9.22 -2.70
N LEU A 360 -10.78 8.66 -1.64
CA LEU A 360 -12.03 9.16 -1.08
C LEU A 360 -11.89 10.56 -0.51
N ALA A 361 -10.86 10.83 0.27
CA ALA A 361 -10.63 12.17 0.80
C ALA A 361 -10.52 13.18 -0.35
N TRP A 362 -9.89 12.81 -1.45
CA TRP A 362 -9.87 13.62 -2.66
C TRP A 362 -11.28 13.80 -3.26
N LYS A 363 -12.03 12.72 -3.47
CA LYS A 363 -13.39 12.73 -4.04
C LYS A 363 -14.35 13.63 -3.25
N HIS A 364 -14.20 13.67 -1.92
CA HIS A 364 -15.03 14.47 -1.02
C HIS A 364 -14.50 15.89 -0.75
N GLY A 365 -13.42 16.31 -1.41
CA GLY A 365 -12.81 17.62 -1.19
C GLY A 365 -12.19 17.81 0.20
N ASN A 366 -11.98 16.73 0.93
CA ASN A 366 -11.41 16.73 2.29
C ASN A 366 -9.87 16.75 2.29
N PHE A 367 -9.26 16.96 1.13
CA PHE A 367 -7.82 17.19 1.05
C PHE A 367 -7.44 18.55 1.62
N THR A 368 -6.29 18.61 2.26
CA THR A 368 -5.57 19.89 2.41
C THR A 368 -5.36 20.48 1.01
N CYS A 369 -5.57 21.78 0.88
CA CYS A 369 -5.60 22.50 -0.41
C CYS A 369 -4.46 22.14 -1.39
N GLU A 370 -3.27 21.78 -0.89
CA GLU A 370 -2.13 21.37 -1.70
C GLU A 370 -2.34 20.07 -2.50
N GLY A 371 -3.02 19.07 -1.96
CA GLY A 371 -3.21 17.79 -2.63
C GLY A 371 -4.24 17.87 -3.78
N VAL A 372 -5.36 18.56 -3.56
CA VAL A 372 -6.41 18.76 -4.57
C VAL A 372 -5.90 19.68 -5.68
N ALA A 373 -5.25 20.79 -5.31
CA ALA A 373 -4.67 21.70 -6.28
C ALA A 373 -3.62 20.98 -7.15
N ALA A 374 -2.73 20.17 -6.54
CA ALA A 374 -1.73 19.41 -7.29
C ALA A 374 -2.35 18.43 -8.30
N TYR A 375 -3.48 17.78 -7.95
CA TYR A 375 -4.16 16.88 -8.89
C TYR A 375 -4.82 17.65 -10.02
N HIS A 376 -5.63 18.67 -9.72
CA HIS A 376 -6.32 19.46 -10.74
C HIS A 376 -5.35 20.22 -11.62
N GLU A 377 -4.25 20.71 -11.09
CA GLU A 377 -3.26 21.43 -11.90
C GLU A 377 -2.33 20.51 -12.64
N SER A 378 -1.90 19.38 -12.06
CA SER A 378 -1.23 18.35 -12.85
C SER A 378 -2.13 17.83 -13.95
N GLY A 379 -3.45 17.75 -13.73
CA GLY A 379 -4.44 17.43 -14.74
C GLY A 379 -4.52 18.50 -15.84
N ASN A 380 -4.55 19.77 -15.49
CA ASN A 380 -4.65 20.90 -16.43
C ASN A 380 -3.28 21.24 -17.07
N VAL A 381 -2.19 21.16 -16.31
CA VAL A 381 -0.81 21.35 -16.81
C VAL A 381 -0.35 20.12 -17.61
N THR A 382 -0.90 18.93 -17.35
CA THR A 382 -0.57 17.71 -18.11
C THR A 382 -1.03 17.79 -19.57
N GLU A 383 -1.94 18.65 -19.95
CA GLU A 383 -2.21 18.90 -21.37
C GLU A 383 -1.02 19.60 -22.06
N PHE A 384 -0.25 20.43 -21.33
CA PHE A 384 0.85 21.21 -21.88
C PHE A 384 2.23 20.71 -21.47
N GLU A 385 2.49 20.47 -20.19
CA GLU A 385 3.84 20.18 -19.69
C GLU A 385 4.02 18.78 -19.11
N ARG A 386 2.94 18.17 -18.61
CA ARG A 386 2.88 16.80 -18.07
C ARG A 386 3.88 16.50 -16.95
N ASP A 387 4.19 17.50 -16.16
CA ASP A 387 5.01 17.40 -14.95
C ASP A 387 4.13 16.97 -13.76
N TRP A 388 4.29 15.73 -13.33
CA TRP A 388 3.56 15.12 -12.22
C TRP A 388 4.31 15.20 -10.88
N THR A 389 5.38 15.98 -10.78
CA THR A 389 6.24 16.03 -9.59
C THR A 389 5.46 16.34 -8.31
N VAL A 390 4.68 17.42 -8.31
CA VAL A 390 3.89 17.85 -7.13
C VAL A 390 2.81 16.82 -6.78
N TYR A 391 2.21 16.20 -7.79
CA TYR A 391 1.22 15.14 -7.59
C TYR A 391 1.81 13.95 -6.84
N TRP A 392 2.97 13.43 -7.29
CA TRP A 392 3.61 12.28 -6.64
C TRP A 392 4.16 12.61 -5.25
N GLU A 393 4.66 13.82 -5.03
CA GLU A 393 5.00 14.28 -3.68
C GLU A 393 3.80 14.27 -2.74
N SER A 394 2.66 14.76 -3.21
CA SER A 394 1.42 14.80 -2.42
C SER A 394 0.87 13.40 -2.13
N CYS A 395 0.78 12.54 -3.15
CA CYS A 395 0.31 11.16 -2.98
C CYS A 395 1.18 10.37 -2.00
N THR A 396 2.51 10.42 -2.15
CA THR A 396 3.42 9.67 -1.27
C THR A 396 3.40 10.20 0.17
N ARG A 397 3.26 11.50 0.37
CA ARG A 397 3.10 12.12 1.70
C ARG A 397 1.82 11.64 2.40
N LEU A 398 0.72 11.54 1.66
CA LEU A 398 -0.55 11.03 2.20
C LEU A 398 -0.44 9.55 2.54
N LEU A 399 0.18 8.75 1.67
CA LEU A 399 0.47 7.34 1.97
C LEU A 399 1.31 7.20 3.24
N LEU A 400 2.35 8.01 3.42
CA LEU A 400 3.16 8.01 4.63
C LEU A 400 2.33 8.36 5.88
N THR A 401 1.37 9.26 5.73
CA THR A 401 0.45 9.61 6.83
C THR A 401 -0.41 8.41 7.23
N GLU A 402 -0.96 7.67 6.26
CA GLU A 402 -1.75 6.47 6.54
C GLU A 402 -0.89 5.34 7.14
N VAL A 403 0.32 5.14 6.64
CA VAL A 403 1.28 4.19 7.23
C VAL A 403 1.57 4.53 8.69
N ARG A 404 1.83 5.80 9.00
CA ARG A 404 2.10 6.25 10.39
C ARG A 404 0.89 6.07 11.32
N LYS A 405 -0.32 6.33 10.82
CA LYS A 405 -1.55 6.04 11.58
C LYS A 405 -1.67 4.54 11.90
N LEU A 406 -1.38 3.69 10.92
CA LEU A 406 -1.38 2.24 11.09
C LEU A 406 -0.32 1.80 12.10
N GLU A 407 0.90 2.30 12.00
CA GLU A 407 1.99 2.03 12.95
C GLU A 407 1.59 2.42 14.38
N GLU A 408 1.08 3.64 14.56
CA GLU A 408 0.64 4.12 15.87
C GLU A 408 -0.46 3.22 16.45
N LEU A 409 -1.45 2.86 15.64
CA LEU A 409 -2.53 1.97 16.05
C LEU A 409 -1.99 0.61 16.51
N ILE A 410 -1.18 -0.04 15.69
CA ILE A 410 -0.64 -1.39 15.96
C ILE A 410 0.25 -1.37 17.20
N PHE A 411 1.18 -0.43 17.31
CA PHE A 411 2.09 -0.37 18.44
C PHE A 411 1.40 0.01 19.74
N ARG A 412 0.40 0.89 19.71
CA ARG A 412 -0.44 1.20 20.87
C ARG A 412 -1.21 -0.03 21.36
N LEU A 413 -1.83 -0.76 20.44
CA LEU A 413 -2.60 -1.97 20.81
C LEU A 413 -1.68 -3.08 21.32
N LYS A 414 -0.49 -3.24 20.76
CA LYS A 414 0.51 -4.17 21.26
C LYS A 414 0.97 -3.79 22.66
N ALA A 415 1.29 -2.53 22.90
CA ALA A 415 1.69 -2.05 24.21
C ALA A 415 0.59 -2.26 25.28
N GLN A 416 -0.68 -2.09 24.91
CA GLN A 416 -1.81 -2.39 25.81
C GLN A 416 -1.88 -3.88 26.15
N ASP A 417 -1.72 -4.78 25.17
CA ASP A 417 -1.73 -6.21 25.40
C ASP A 417 -0.53 -6.66 26.27
N ASP A 418 0.65 -6.13 26.01
CA ASP A 418 1.85 -6.42 26.81
C ASP A 418 1.70 -5.96 28.27
N ALA A 419 1.11 -4.79 28.50
CA ALA A 419 0.80 -4.30 29.83
C ALA A 419 -0.20 -5.22 30.55
N LEU A 420 -1.30 -5.62 29.87
CA LEU A 420 -2.26 -6.56 30.43
C LEU A 420 -1.63 -7.90 30.79
N LEU A 421 -0.78 -8.43 29.92
CA LEU A 421 -0.07 -9.70 30.15
C LEU A 421 0.90 -9.61 31.32
N THR A 422 1.61 -8.50 31.47
CA THR A 422 2.53 -8.25 32.57
C THR A 422 1.80 -8.22 33.91
N HIS A 423 0.68 -7.49 33.98
CA HIS A 423 -0.14 -7.44 35.19
C HIS A 423 -0.82 -8.78 35.49
N LEU A 424 -1.34 -9.48 34.48
CA LEU A 424 -1.96 -10.79 34.65
C LEU A 424 -0.95 -11.85 35.19
N ALA A 425 0.28 -11.81 34.74
CA ALA A 425 1.32 -12.73 35.23
C ALA A 425 1.52 -12.63 36.74
N ASN A 426 1.36 -11.44 37.31
CA ASN A 426 1.55 -11.15 38.73
C ASN A 426 0.23 -11.12 39.53
N ASP A 427 -0.94 -11.34 38.91
CA ASP A 427 -2.23 -11.35 39.60
C ASP A 427 -2.49 -12.68 40.30
N HIS A 428 -2.27 -12.72 41.61
CA HIS A 428 -2.50 -13.90 42.47
C HIS A 428 -3.97 -14.25 42.67
N ALA A 429 -4.90 -13.42 42.26
CA ALA A 429 -6.33 -13.74 42.28
C ALA A 429 -6.71 -14.85 41.28
N PHE A 430 -5.89 -15.09 40.29
CA PHE A 430 -6.01 -16.20 39.34
C PHE A 430 -4.91 -17.24 39.57
N ASN A 431 -5.27 -18.52 39.58
CA ASN A 431 -4.26 -19.55 39.59
C ASN A 431 -3.52 -19.63 38.24
N HIS A 432 -2.40 -20.38 38.16
CA HIS A 432 -1.56 -20.41 36.95
C HIS A 432 -2.32 -20.91 35.71
N ARG A 433 -3.28 -21.84 35.87
CA ARG A 433 -4.06 -22.38 34.76
C ARG A 433 -5.09 -21.37 34.25
N GLN A 434 -5.75 -20.65 35.16
CA GLN A 434 -6.66 -19.55 34.85
C GLN A 434 -5.93 -18.41 34.14
N ARG A 435 -4.72 -18.04 34.64
CA ARG A 435 -3.89 -17.04 33.95
C ARG A 435 -3.53 -17.45 32.55
N GLU A 436 -3.22 -18.72 32.29
CA GLU A 436 -2.94 -19.21 30.95
C GLU A 436 -4.13 -19.15 30.00
N VAL A 437 -5.37 -19.46 30.50
CA VAL A 437 -6.60 -19.27 29.71
C VAL A 437 -6.80 -17.80 29.37
N LEU A 438 -6.66 -16.89 30.34
CA LEU A 438 -6.79 -15.46 30.13
C LEU A 438 -5.68 -14.91 29.21
N ARG A 439 -4.44 -15.36 29.36
CA ARG A 439 -3.32 -15.01 28.47
C ARG A 439 -3.66 -15.36 27.02
N ARG A 440 -4.15 -16.57 26.76
CA ARG A 440 -4.58 -16.98 25.43
C ARG A 440 -5.73 -16.13 24.91
N ALA A 441 -6.69 -15.81 25.77
CA ALA A 441 -7.84 -14.99 25.41
C ALA A 441 -7.49 -13.50 25.15
N ILE A 442 -6.46 -12.96 25.84
CA ILE A 442 -5.91 -11.63 25.54
C ILE A 442 -5.29 -11.65 24.14
N LEU A 443 -4.49 -12.67 23.85
CA LEU A 443 -3.77 -12.80 22.60
C LEU A 443 -4.66 -13.20 21.43
N VAL A 444 -5.69 -14.03 21.65
CA VAL A 444 -6.63 -14.52 20.65
C VAL A 444 -8.07 -14.30 21.13
N PRO A 445 -8.72 -13.22 20.75
CA PRO A 445 -10.13 -12.98 21.06
C PRO A 445 -11.01 -14.10 20.50
N GLY A 446 -12.12 -14.37 21.19
CA GLY A 446 -12.97 -15.48 20.83
C GLY A 446 -12.38 -16.85 21.19
N THR A 447 -11.27 -16.90 21.94
CA THR A 447 -10.72 -18.16 22.45
C THR A 447 -11.79 -18.94 23.19
N THR A 448 -12.03 -20.18 22.75
CA THR A 448 -12.90 -21.15 23.41
C THR A 448 -12.06 -22.19 24.13
N VAL A 449 -12.58 -22.69 25.26
CA VAL A 449 -11.96 -23.74 26.06
C VAL A 449 -13.04 -24.73 26.48
N ARG A 450 -12.77 -26.04 26.28
CA ARG A 450 -13.62 -27.13 26.79
C ARG A 450 -13.05 -27.71 28.06
N ILE A 451 -13.91 -28.21 28.96
CA ILE A 451 -13.48 -28.80 30.23
C ILE A 451 -12.50 -29.95 30.00
N ASP A 452 -12.79 -30.81 29.01
CA ASP A 452 -11.95 -31.97 28.72
C ASP A 452 -10.56 -31.58 28.19
N GLU A 453 -10.47 -30.52 27.38
CA GLU A 453 -9.19 -29.96 26.92
C GLU A 453 -8.38 -29.40 28.09
N HIS A 454 -9.03 -28.62 28.96
CA HIS A 454 -8.40 -28.03 30.14
C HIS A 454 -7.94 -29.12 31.10
N LYS A 455 -8.79 -30.13 31.36
CA LYS A 455 -8.49 -31.33 32.16
C LYS A 455 -7.26 -32.05 31.61
N LYS A 456 -7.26 -32.38 30.31
CA LYS A 456 -6.17 -33.11 29.64
C LYS A 456 -4.86 -32.33 29.66
N ARG A 457 -4.94 -31.02 29.46
CA ARG A 457 -3.74 -30.14 29.39
C ARG A 457 -2.97 -30.08 30.70
N TYR A 458 -3.67 -30.13 31.84
CA TYR A 458 -3.07 -29.96 33.15
C TYR A 458 -3.16 -31.22 34.03
N ASP A 459 -3.60 -32.32 33.48
CA ASP A 459 -3.80 -33.61 34.20
C ASP A 459 -4.66 -33.45 35.46
N LEU A 460 -5.87 -32.94 35.32
CA LEU A 460 -6.76 -32.58 36.43
C LEU A 460 -7.93 -33.54 36.57
N ALA A 461 -8.53 -33.56 37.77
CA ALA A 461 -9.88 -34.07 37.93
C ALA A 461 -10.89 -33.16 37.19
N TYR A 462 -11.96 -33.75 36.64
CA TYR A 462 -13.01 -33.02 35.91
C TYR A 462 -13.61 -31.88 36.75
N SER A 463 -13.84 -32.11 38.04
CA SER A 463 -14.37 -31.11 38.97
C SER A 463 -13.44 -29.87 39.09
N THR A 464 -12.13 -30.11 39.18
CA THR A 464 -11.13 -29.04 39.26
C THR A 464 -11.04 -28.23 37.97
N ALA A 465 -11.02 -28.94 36.83
CA ALA A 465 -11.02 -28.27 35.52
C ALA A 465 -12.29 -27.43 35.30
N ARG A 466 -13.44 -27.96 35.68
CA ARG A 466 -14.71 -27.21 35.63
C ARG A 466 -14.70 -26.01 36.56
N GLN A 467 -14.21 -26.15 37.80
CA GLN A 467 -14.14 -25.06 38.78
C GLN A 467 -13.26 -23.92 38.28
N ASP A 468 -12.07 -24.22 37.69
CA ASP A 468 -11.20 -23.20 37.13
C ASP A 468 -11.93 -22.33 36.10
N LEU A 469 -12.69 -22.94 35.17
CA LEU A 469 -13.40 -22.23 34.09
C LEU A 469 -14.65 -21.52 34.62
N THR A 470 -15.42 -22.16 35.53
CA THR A 470 -16.62 -21.54 36.16
C THR A 470 -16.23 -20.28 36.93
N THR A 471 -15.13 -20.31 37.70
CA THR A 471 -14.62 -19.12 38.38
C THR A 471 -14.32 -17.97 37.44
N LEU A 472 -13.81 -18.26 36.22
CA LEU A 472 -13.61 -17.21 35.22
C LEU A 472 -14.92 -16.64 34.65
N VAL A 473 -15.98 -17.45 34.55
CA VAL A 473 -17.32 -16.99 34.19
C VAL A 473 -17.91 -16.10 35.30
N GLU A 474 -17.84 -16.54 36.56
CA GLU A 474 -18.30 -15.75 37.72
C GLU A 474 -17.61 -14.39 37.81
N ARG A 475 -16.36 -14.29 37.39
CA ARG A 475 -15.58 -13.04 37.31
C ARG A 475 -15.82 -12.23 36.03
N GLY A 476 -16.72 -12.67 35.17
CA GLY A 476 -17.06 -11.99 33.92
C GLY A 476 -16.00 -12.04 32.82
N MET A 477 -15.05 -12.97 32.92
CA MET A 477 -13.98 -13.11 31.93
C MET A 477 -14.38 -14.01 30.75
N LEU A 478 -15.21 -15.03 31.03
CA LEU A 478 -15.71 -15.98 30.04
C LEU A 478 -17.22 -15.98 30.03
N ASP A 479 -17.80 -16.38 28.91
CA ASP A 479 -19.20 -16.82 28.79
C ASP A 479 -19.23 -18.33 28.64
N MET A 480 -20.28 -18.97 29.15
CA MET A 480 -20.50 -20.41 29.03
C MET A 480 -21.74 -20.68 28.17
N HIS A 481 -21.59 -21.51 27.17
CA HIS A 481 -22.68 -22.01 26.34
C HIS A 481 -22.55 -23.51 26.09
N TYR A 482 -23.57 -24.09 25.46
CA TYR A 482 -23.59 -25.52 25.14
C TYR A 482 -23.44 -25.74 23.64
N GLU A 483 -22.49 -26.55 23.24
CA GLU A 483 -22.42 -27.15 21.89
C GLU A 483 -22.80 -28.64 21.97
N GLY A 484 -24.06 -28.94 21.64
CA GLY A 484 -24.62 -30.25 21.90
C GLY A 484 -24.66 -30.58 23.40
N LYS A 485 -23.91 -31.59 23.83
CA LYS A 485 -23.79 -31.97 25.25
C LYS A 485 -22.55 -31.40 25.95
N ALA A 486 -21.66 -30.74 25.20
CA ALA A 486 -20.42 -30.22 25.75
C ALA A 486 -20.59 -28.76 26.24
N GLN A 487 -20.05 -28.45 27.44
CA GLN A 487 -19.90 -27.08 27.92
C GLN A 487 -18.68 -26.44 27.28
N VAL A 488 -18.88 -25.31 26.59
CA VAL A 488 -17.84 -24.51 25.96
C VAL A 488 -17.77 -23.17 26.66
N PHE A 489 -16.57 -22.74 26.96
CA PHE A 489 -16.27 -21.48 27.64
C PHE A 489 -15.57 -20.57 26.63
N ALA A 490 -16.23 -19.46 26.25
CA ALA A 490 -15.72 -18.48 25.28
C ALA A 490 -15.26 -17.20 25.99
N SER A 491 -14.19 -16.61 25.51
CA SER A 491 -13.75 -15.31 26.04
C SER A 491 -14.77 -14.21 25.72
N ARG A 492 -15.12 -13.41 26.75
CA ARG A 492 -16.00 -12.25 26.56
C ARG A 492 -15.34 -11.17 25.73
N ARG A 493 -16.12 -10.43 24.94
CA ARG A 493 -15.63 -9.24 24.21
C ARG A 493 -15.08 -8.19 25.17
N GLU A 494 -15.72 -8.00 26.33
CA GLU A 494 -15.37 -7.01 27.34
C GLU A 494 -14.23 -7.45 28.26
N MET A 495 -13.75 -8.69 28.17
CA MET A 495 -12.72 -9.26 29.06
C MET A 495 -11.49 -8.35 29.19
N LYS A 496 -10.97 -7.86 28.06
CA LYS A 496 -9.82 -6.95 28.06
C LYS A 496 -10.11 -5.64 28.78
N SER A 497 -11.27 -5.07 28.54
CA SER A 497 -11.71 -3.84 29.22
C SER A 497 -11.86 -4.04 30.75
N ILE A 498 -12.38 -5.21 31.16
CA ILE A 498 -12.49 -5.58 32.57
C ILE A 498 -11.10 -5.71 33.20
N LEU A 499 -10.16 -6.39 32.53
CA LEU A 499 -8.78 -6.52 32.99
C LEU A 499 -8.05 -5.17 32.98
N ALA A 500 -8.24 -4.33 31.95
CA ALA A 500 -7.64 -3.01 31.89
C ALA A 500 -8.09 -2.11 33.04
N LYS A 501 -9.39 -2.10 33.37
CA LYS A 501 -9.93 -1.41 34.54
C LYS A 501 -9.36 -1.97 35.85
N ARG A 502 -9.27 -3.30 35.96
CA ARG A 502 -8.73 -3.96 37.16
C ARG A 502 -7.26 -3.57 37.40
N TYR A 503 -6.48 -3.41 36.33
CA TYR A 503 -5.06 -3.10 36.43
C TYR A 503 -4.72 -1.62 36.28
N GLY A 504 -5.73 -0.76 36.10
CA GLY A 504 -5.51 0.66 35.88
C GLY A 504 -4.82 0.99 34.56
N CYS A 505 -4.98 0.11 33.55
CA CYS A 505 -4.38 0.25 32.20
C CYS A 505 -5.38 0.77 31.17
N ASP A 506 -6.53 1.30 31.58
CA ASP A 506 -7.66 1.67 30.71
C ASP A 506 -7.49 3.00 29.96
N GLY A 507 -6.27 3.52 29.87
CA GLY A 507 -5.96 4.72 29.07
C GLY A 507 -6.65 6.02 29.53
N SER A 508 -7.37 5.98 30.65
CA SER A 508 -8.07 7.15 31.20
C SER A 508 -7.14 8.16 31.91
N ALA A 509 -5.84 7.84 32.01
CA ALA A 509 -4.84 8.65 32.73
C ALA A 509 -4.16 9.74 31.88
N ASN A 510 -4.51 9.86 30.58
CA ASN A 510 -4.00 10.95 29.71
C ASN A 510 -5.14 11.48 28.82
N ARG A 511 -6.04 12.28 29.42
CA ARG A 511 -6.82 13.31 28.74
C ARG A 511 -6.26 14.68 29.10
#